data_7ca4415b280ae8233c01b424c7322ac5
#
_entry.id   7ca4415b280ae8233c01b424c7322ac5
#
_cell.length_a   1.000
_cell.length_b   1.000
_cell.length_c   1.000
_cell.angle_alpha   90.00
_cell.angle_beta   90.00
_cell.angle_gamma   90.00
#
_symmetry.space_group_name_H-M   'P 1'
#
loop_
_entity.id
_entity.type
_entity.pdbx_description
1 polymer ?
#
loop_
_entity_poly.entity_id
_entity_poly.type
_entity_poly.pdbx_seq_one_letter_code
_entity_poly.pdbx_strand_id
1 'polypeptide(L)'
;MDACAPEKDHGVVYKGRGIPCDTLSFFHPKGRKPMKKVAVIMGSDSDLPVLKGAFETLRQLNIPFEAHVYSAHRTPAEAAAFASAAAENGFGVLIAAAGKAAHLAGALAAQTVLPVIGIPVKSSTLDGLDALLSTVQMPSGMPVATVAIDGAANAALLAAQILAVSDAELAAKLRAMRQKQHDAVVEKDRKLVID
;
A
#
# COMPACT_ATOMS: atom_id res chain seq x y z
N MET A 1 -27.05 5.63 31.57
CA MET A 1 -26.46 4.27 31.66
C MET A 1 -26.90 3.52 30.40
N ASP A 2 -26.17 3.67 29.33
CA ASP A 2 -26.44 2.89 28.12
C ASP A 2 -25.10 2.39 27.58
N ALA A 3 -25.03 1.06 27.52
CA ALA A 3 -23.84 0.30 27.19
C ALA A 3 -23.52 0.46 25.71
N CYS A 4 -22.33 0.97 25.41
CA CYS A 4 -21.77 0.99 24.07
C CYS A 4 -21.29 -0.44 23.72
N ALA A 5 -21.99 -1.09 22.79
CA ALA A 5 -21.59 -2.38 22.23
C ALA A 5 -20.34 -2.19 21.34
N PRO A 6 -19.38 -3.14 21.32
CA PRO A 6 -18.20 -3.01 20.48
C PRO A 6 -18.54 -3.32 19.04
N GLU A 7 -18.50 -2.29 18.21
CA GLU A 7 -18.53 -2.41 16.75
C GLU A 7 -17.19 -2.92 16.25
N LYS A 8 -17.19 -3.94 15.39
CA LYS A 8 -16.00 -4.56 14.82
C LYS A 8 -15.37 -3.58 13.81
N ASP A 9 -14.37 -2.83 14.27
CA ASP A 9 -13.72 -1.79 13.48
C ASP A 9 -12.63 -2.39 12.59
N HIS A 10 -12.86 -2.32 11.28
CA HIS A 10 -11.91 -2.68 10.24
C HIS A 10 -11.05 -1.46 9.93
N GLY A 11 -9.96 -1.29 10.67
CA GLY A 11 -8.77 -0.45 10.52
C GLY A 11 -8.60 0.55 9.37
N VAL A 12 -9.62 1.36 9.03
CA VAL A 12 -9.50 2.48 8.10
C VAL A 12 -9.72 3.76 8.87
N VAL A 13 -8.65 4.53 9.09
CA VAL A 13 -8.76 5.85 9.72
C VAL A 13 -9.05 6.89 8.66
N TYR A 14 -10.28 7.37 8.60
CA TYR A 14 -10.64 8.60 7.89
C TYR A 14 -10.41 9.80 8.83
N LYS A 15 -9.55 10.74 8.46
CA LYS A 15 -9.46 12.02 9.15
C LYS A 15 -10.64 12.92 8.79
N GLY A 16 -11.75 12.78 9.52
CA GLY A 16 -12.75 13.84 9.68
C GLY A 16 -12.38 14.68 10.89
N ARG A 17 -12.54 16.02 10.80
CA ARG A 17 -12.19 16.96 11.87
C ARG A 17 -12.99 16.69 13.14
N GLY A 18 -12.28 16.57 14.27
CA GLY A 18 -12.72 16.88 15.62
C GLY A 18 -13.47 15.79 16.35
N ILE A 19 -12.73 14.98 17.13
CA ILE A 19 -13.11 14.57 18.49
C ILE A 19 -11.80 14.04 19.13
N PRO A 20 -11.37 14.52 20.32
CA PRO A 20 -10.28 13.90 21.07
C PRO A 20 -10.83 12.63 21.72
N CYS A 21 -10.36 11.47 21.31
CA CYS A 21 -10.62 10.21 22.00
C CYS A 21 -9.33 9.82 22.74
N ASP A 22 -9.25 10.25 23.97
CA ASP A 22 -8.26 9.78 24.93
C ASP A 22 -8.54 8.31 25.27
N THR A 23 -7.44 7.52 25.20
CA THR A 23 -7.27 6.24 25.88
C THR A 23 -8.16 5.07 25.49
N LEU A 24 -7.88 4.46 24.35
CA LEU A 24 -8.00 3.02 24.22
C LEU A 24 -6.58 2.42 24.19
N SER A 25 -6.07 2.09 25.35
CA SER A 25 -4.86 1.28 25.51
C SER A 25 -5.19 -0.12 24.97
N PHE A 26 -4.84 -0.39 23.72
CA PHE A 26 -4.84 -1.75 23.19
C PHE A 26 -3.86 -2.58 24.02
N PHE A 27 -4.37 -3.61 24.68
CA PHE A 27 -3.60 -4.60 25.39
C PHE A 27 -2.73 -5.37 24.38
N HIS A 28 -1.50 -4.88 24.15
CA HIS A 28 -0.49 -5.61 23.39
C HIS A 28 0.18 -6.61 24.34
N PRO A 29 0.32 -7.89 23.96
CA PRO A 29 1.13 -8.83 24.73
C PRO A 29 2.54 -8.25 24.84
N LYS A 30 3.06 -8.19 26.09
CA LYS A 30 4.35 -7.59 26.44
C LYS A 30 5.44 -8.10 25.47
N GLY A 31 6.03 -7.17 24.69
CA GLY A 31 7.23 -7.43 23.88
C GLY A 31 7.09 -7.33 22.35
N ARG A 32 5.89 -7.19 21.79
CA ARG A 32 5.71 -7.07 20.32
C ARG A 32 5.76 -5.61 19.89
N LYS A 33 6.69 -5.27 18.99
CA LYS A 33 6.66 -3.96 18.33
C LYS A 33 5.38 -3.85 17.50
N PRO A 34 4.65 -2.71 17.54
CA PRO A 34 3.48 -2.52 16.70
C PRO A 34 3.87 -2.67 15.22
N MET A 35 2.99 -3.32 14.45
CA MET A 35 3.17 -3.46 13.00
C MET A 35 3.24 -2.08 12.36
N LYS A 36 4.22 -1.88 11.48
CA LYS A 36 4.35 -0.64 10.71
C LYS A 36 3.19 -0.50 9.72
N LYS A 37 2.71 0.73 9.55
CA LYS A 37 1.65 1.06 8.59
C LYS A 37 2.19 1.13 7.15
N VAL A 38 1.29 0.99 6.19
CA VAL A 38 1.54 1.29 4.78
C VAL A 38 0.83 2.58 4.40
N ALA A 39 1.55 3.53 3.79
CA ALA A 39 0.92 4.68 3.16
C ALA A 39 0.55 4.34 1.72
N VAL A 40 -0.68 4.64 1.30
CA VAL A 40 -1.14 4.51 -0.09
C VAL A 40 -1.46 5.90 -0.62
N ILE A 41 -0.64 6.39 -1.54
CA ILE A 41 -0.70 7.76 -2.04
C ILE A 41 -1.07 7.73 -3.52
N MET A 42 -2.06 8.49 -3.92
CA MET A 42 -2.49 8.63 -5.31
C MET A 42 -2.37 10.07 -5.79
N GLY A 43 -2.00 10.25 -7.05
CA GLY A 43 -1.84 11.57 -7.68
C GLY A 43 -3.16 12.28 -7.95
N SER A 44 -4.25 11.51 -8.04
CA SER A 44 -5.61 11.96 -8.24
C SER A 44 -6.60 10.96 -7.64
N ASP A 45 -7.78 11.43 -7.26
CA ASP A 45 -8.90 10.58 -6.84
C ASP A 45 -9.42 9.67 -7.98
N SER A 46 -9.15 10.03 -9.24
CA SER A 46 -9.39 9.17 -10.40
C SER A 46 -8.62 7.84 -10.37
N ASP A 47 -7.54 7.73 -9.59
CA ASP A 47 -6.73 6.54 -9.46
C ASP A 47 -7.32 5.54 -8.43
N LEU A 48 -8.32 5.96 -7.66
CA LEU A 48 -8.95 5.17 -6.60
C LEU A 48 -9.50 3.81 -7.08
N PRO A 49 -10.13 3.68 -8.26
CA PRO A 49 -10.60 2.39 -8.75
C PRO A 49 -9.48 1.36 -8.92
N VAL A 50 -8.29 1.78 -9.38
CA VAL A 50 -7.11 0.93 -9.52
C VAL A 50 -6.62 0.45 -8.16
N LEU A 51 -6.66 1.30 -7.13
CA LEU A 51 -6.15 1.02 -5.80
C LEU A 51 -7.02 0.09 -4.94
N LYS A 52 -8.25 -0.23 -5.36
CA LYS A 52 -9.14 -1.13 -4.62
C LYS A 52 -8.47 -2.47 -4.29
N GLY A 53 -7.76 -3.06 -5.26
CA GLY A 53 -7.04 -4.32 -5.05
C GLY A 53 -5.92 -4.21 -3.99
N ALA A 54 -5.28 -3.06 -3.86
CA ALA A 54 -4.30 -2.84 -2.80
C ALA A 54 -4.98 -2.78 -1.43
N PHE A 55 -6.07 -2.02 -1.31
CA PHE A 55 -6.80 -1.91 -0.04
C PHE A 55 -7.36 -3.25 0.43
N GLU A 56 -7.92 -4.06 -0.49
CA GLU A 56 -8.42 -5.40 -0.18
C GLU A 56 -7.30 -6.32 0.31
N THR A 57 -6.15 -6.30 -0.37
CA THR A 57 -4.98 -7.11 0.00
C THR A 57 -4.44 -6.72 1.38
N LEU A 58 -4.30 -5.42 1.67
CA LEU A 58 -3.83 -4.94 2.97
C LEU A 58 -4.80 -5.33 4.09
N ARG A 59 -6.12 -5.23 3.87
CA ARG A 59 -7.14 -5.67 4.84
C ARG A 59 -7.08 -7.18 5.10
N GLN A 60 -6.99 -7.99 4.04
CA GLN A 60 -6.88 -9.46 4.16
C GLN A 60 -5.67 -9.89 4.99
N LEU A 61 -4.57 -9.16 4.88
CA LEU A 61 -3.35 -9.42 5.65
C LEU A 61 -3.34 -8.76 7.04
N ASN A 62 -4.38 -7.99 7.38
CA ASN A 62 -4.48 -7.19 8.60
C ASN A 62 -3.31 -6.19 8.75
N ILE A 63 -2.88 -5.58 7.64
CA ILE A 63 -1.85 -4.54 7.65
C ILE A 63 -2.54 -3.18 7.78
N PRO A 64 -2.23 -2.38 8.80
CA PRO A 64 -2.77 -1.03 8.94
C PRO A 64 -2.26 -0.14 7.80
N PHE A 65 -3.15 0.69 7.24
CA PHE A 65 -2.77 1.61 6.18
C PHE A 65 -3.56 2.92 6.23
N GLU A 66 -3.01 3.94 5.63
CA GLU A 66 -3.66 5.23 5.39
C GLU A 66 -3.60 5.55 3.90
N ALA A 67 -4.66 6.17 3.36
CA ALA A 67 -4.73 6.57 1.97
C ALA A 67 -4.85 8.08 1.83
N HIS A 68 -4.09 8.68 0.90
CA HIS A 68 -4.03 10.12 0.67
C HIS A 68 -4.03 10.45 -0.82
N VAL A 69 -4.56 11.62 -1.16
CA VAL A 69 -4.44 12.22 -2.50
C VAL A 69 -3.42 13.33 -2.42
N TYR A 70 -2.21 13.09 -2.95
CA TYR A 70 -1.15 14.09 -3.09
C TYR A 70 -0.59 14.05 -4.50
N SER A 71 -0.55 15.20 -5.15
CA SER A 71 0.02 15.30 -6.49
C SER A 71 1.45 15.85 -6.44
N ALA A 72 2.41 15.16 -7.05
CA ALA A 72 3.77 15.66 -7.16
C ALA A 72 3.86 17.04 -7.84
N HIS A 73 2.91 17.34 -8.74
CA HIS A 73 2.91 18.59 -9.51
C HIS A 73 2.00 19.67 -8.92
N ARG A 74 0.90 19.31 -8.26
CA ARG A 74 -0.12 20.26 -7.78
C ARG A 74 -0.05 20.53 -6.29
N THR A 75 0.45 19.55 -5.50
CA THR A 75 0.60 19.64 -4.04
C THR A 75 1.99 19.11 -3.63
N PRO A 76 3.10 19.63 -4.20
CA PRO A 76 4.44 19.11 -3.94
C PRO A 76 4.88 19.28 -2.49
N ALA A 77 4.48 20.37 -1.83
CA ALA A 77 4.85 20.64 -0.44
C ALA A 77 4.21 19.62 0.53
N GLU A 78 2.93 19.31 0.34
CA GLU A 78 2.21 18.31 1.15
C GLU A 78 2.75 16.90 0.93
N ALA A 79 3.05 16.54 -0.33
CA ALA A 79 3.66 15.25 -0.66
C ALA A 79 5.03 15.10 0.00
N ALA A 80 5.88 16.13 -0.08
CA ALA A 80 7.21 16.14 0.53
C ALA A 80 7.14 16.08 2.06
N ALA A 81 6.30 16.89 2.68
CA ALA A 81 6.12 16.91 4.14
C ALA A 81 5.62 15.55 4.66
N PHE A 82 4.65 14.93 3.97
CA PHE A 82 4.17 13.60 4.33
C PHE A 82 5.29 12.55 4.26
N ALA A 83 6.03 12.50 3.15
CA ALA A 83 7.07 11.49 2.94
C ALA A 83 8.23 11.65 3.95
N SER A 84 8.64 12.88 4.24
CA SER A 84 9.70 13.18 5.22
C SER A 84 9.32 12.74 6.64
N ALA A 85 8.07 12.92 7.04
CA ALA A 85 7.58 12.56 8.38
C ALA A 85 7.11 11.10 8.49
N ALA A 86 7.05 10.35 7.37
CA ALA A 86 6.40 9.04 7.34
C ALA A 86 7.02 8.03 8.30
N ALA A 87 8.36 7.98 8.42
CA ALA A 87 9.04 7.04 9.31
C ALA A 87 8.69 7.28 10.79
N GLU A 88 8.64 8.54 11.21
CA GLU A 88 8.30 8.97 12.58
C GLU A 88 6.82 8.72 12.86
N ASN A 89 5.95 8.85 11.88
CA ASN A 89 4.52 8.56 11.96
C ASN A 89 4.19 7.06 11.90
N GLY A 90 5.20 6.18 11.97
CA GLY A 90 5.02 4.73 12.09
C GLY A 90 4.77 4.00 10.78
N PHE A 91 4.96 4.65 9.62
CA PHE A 91 4.95 3.96 8.34
C PHE A 91 6.22 3.14 8.13
N GLY A 92 6.10 2.04 7.38
CA GLY A 92 7.22 1.19 6.99
C GLY A 92 7.43 1.13 5.48
N VAL A 93 6.39 1.40 4.70
CA VAL A 93 6.41 1.37 3.23
C VAL A 93 5.44 2.43 2.71
N LEU A 94 5.80 3.09 1.60
CA LEU A 94 4.94 3.97 0.84
C LEU A 94 4.59 3.32 -0.50
N ILE A 95 3.31 3.30 -0.87
CA ILE A 95 2.83 2.92 -2.20
C ILE A 95 2.36 4.20 -2.88
N ALA A 96 2.82 4.45 -4.10
CA ALA A 96 2.48 5.63 -4.87
C ALA A 96 1.91 5.25 -6.23
N ALA A 97 0.67 5.70 -6.53
CA ALA A 97 0.00 5.48 -7.80
C ALA A 97 -0.09 6.77 -8.60
N ALA A 98 0.32 6.74 -9.86
CA ALA A 98 0.22 7.87 -10.76
C ALA A 98 0.17 7.41 -12.23
N GLY A 99 -0.58 8.16 -13.04
CA GLY A 99 -0.64 7.97 -14.48
C GLY A 99 0.08 9.07 -15.26
N LYS A 100 0.17 8.92 -16.58
CA LYS A 100 0.85 9.86 -17.49
C LYS A 100 2.30 10.08 -17.07
N ALA A 101 2.72 11.35 -16.87
CA ALA A 101 4.01 11.70 -16.28
C ALA A 101 4.03 11.34 -14.78
N ALA A 102 4.21 10.06 -14.49
CA ALA A 102 4.02 9.43 -13.17
C ALA A 102 5.21 9.70 -12.24
N HIS A 103 5.46 10.95 -11.89
CA HIS A 103 6.61 11.37 -11.08
C HIS A 103 6.40 11.18 -9.56
N LEU A 104 5.19 10.83 -9.10
CA LEU A 104 4.85 10.82 -7.66
C LEU A 104 5.75 9.89 -6.86
N ALA A 105 5.98 8.65 -7.33
CA ALA A 105 6.81 7.69 -6.61
C ALA A 105 8.25 8.18 -6.44
N GLY A 106 8.84 8.73 -7.51
CA GLY A 106 10.18 9.32 -7.47
C GLY A 106 10.26 10.54 -6.56
N ALA A 107 9.25 11.42 -6.61
CA ALA A 107 9.18 12.60 -5.74
C ALA A 107 9.11 12.23 -4.26
N LEU A 108 8.35 11.19 -3.89
CA LEU A 108 8.29 10.68 -2.52
C LEU A 108 9.60 9.99 -2.12
N ALA A 109 10.19 9.18 -3.00
CA ALA A 109 11.45 8.49 -2.73
C ALA A 109 12.60 9.46 -2.42
N ALA A 110 12.60 10.65 -3.01
CA ALA A 110 13.57 11.70 -2.74
C ALA A 110 13.44 12.34 -1.34
N GLN A 111 12.34 12.10 -0.62
CA GLN A 111 12.05 12.71 0.68
C GLN A 111 12.08 11.72 1.85
N THR A 112 12.30 10.43 1.60
CA THR A 112 12.29 9.41 2.65
C THR A 112 13.30 8.31 2.37
N VAL A 113 13.76 7.64 3.43
CA VAL A 113 14.55 6.41 3.34
C VAL A 113 13.69 5.14 3.42
N LEU A 114 12.37 5.30 3.57
CA LEU A 114 11.47 4.16 3.54
C LEU A 114 11.36 3.61 2.10
N PRO A 115 11.14 2.29 1.94
CA PRO A 115 10.85 1.71 0.64
C PRO A 115 9.62 2.38 -0.01
N VAL A 116 9.78 2.79 -1.29
CA VAL A 116 8.69 3.34 -2.09
C VAL A 116 8.37 2.37 -3.22
N ILE A 117 7.09 2.03 -3.35
CA ILE A 117 6.56 1.15 -4.39
C ILE A 117 5.73 2.00 -5.35
N GLY A 118 6.10 2.01 -6.63
CA GLY A 118 5.40 2.74 -7.67
C GLY A 118 4.39 1.85 -8.40
N ILE A 119 3.17 2.34 -8.55
CA ILE A 119 2.13 1.74 -9.40
C ILE A 119 1.93 2.67 -10.61
N PRO A 120 2.42 2.30 -11.80
CA PRO A 120 2.07 3.00 -13.01
C PRO A 120 0.57 2.81 -13.27
N VAL A 121 -0.17 3.91 -13.44
CA VAL A 121 -1.61 3.85 -13.71
C VAL A 121 -1.85 4.04 -15.20
N LYS A 122 -2.62 3.13 -15.80
CA LYS A 122 -3.03 3.21 -17.20
C LYS A 122 -3.78 4.52 -17.46
N SER A 123 -3.42 5.18 -18.56
CA SER A 123 -4.08 6.36 -19.07
C SER A 123 -4.55 6.15 -20.50
N SER A 124 -5.28 7.12 -21.05
CA SER A 124 -5.76 7.06 -22.45
C SER A 124 -4.64 7.13 -23.48
N THR A 125 -3.42 7.50 -23.08
CA THR A 125 -2.26 7.60 -23.96
C THR A 125 -1.28 6.48 -23.66
N LEU A 126 -0.78 5.78 -24.68
CA LEU A 126 0.24 4.71 -24.61
C LEU A 126 -0.10 3.57 -23.62
N ASP A 127 -1.37 3.41 -23.27
CA ASP A 127 -1.85 2.33 -22.38
C ASP A 127 -1.08 2.19 -21.05
N GLY A 128 -0.48 3.27 -20.58
CA GLY A 128 0.28 3.33 -19.32
C GLY A 128 1.78 3.08 -19.50
N LEU A 129 2.30 2.88 -20.71
CA LEU A 129 3.73 2.74 -20.96
C LEU A 129 4.49 4.02 -20.54
N ASP A 130 3.93 5.18 -20.80
CA ASP A 130 4.44 6.47 -20.34
C ASP A 130 4.57 6.52 -18.80
N ALA A 131 3.55 6.07 -18.09
CA ALA A 131 3.57 5.99 -16.62
C ALA A 131 4.60 4.97 -16.12
N LEU A 132 4.69 3.80 -16.77
CA LEU A 132 5.68 2.78 -16.43
C LEU A 132 7.10 3.32 -16.58
N LEU A 133 7.44 3.91 -17.71
CA LEU A 133 8.78 4.45 -17.97
C LEU A 133 9.11 5.61 -17.03
N SER A 134 8.15 6.49 -16.73
CA SER A 134 8.32 7.59 -15.78
C SER A 134 8.56 7.10 -14.35
N THR A 135 8.03 5.93 -13.98
CA THR A 135 8.14 5.37 -12.63
C THR A 135 9.40 4.52 -12.45
N VAL A 136 9.76 3.70 -13.48
CA VAL A 136 10.85 2.72 -13.35
C VAL A 136 12.23 3.30 -13.64
N GLN A 137 12.33 4.34 -14.49
CA GLN A 137 13.61 4.93 -14.92
C GLN A 137 14.15 5.93 -13.90
N MET A 138 14.41 5.44 -12.70
CA MET A 138 14.93 6.25 -11.60
C MET A 138 16.45 6.46 -11.69
N PRO A 139 16.96 7.65 -11.30
CA PRO A 139 18.39 7.90 -11.24
C PRO A 139 19.06 7.05 -10.15
N SER A 140 20.36 6.81 -10.31
CA SER A 140 21.17 6.14 -9.29
C SER A 140 21.06 6.85 -7.93
N GLY A 141 20.83 6.08 -6.88
CA GLY A 141 20.67 6.59 -5.52
C GLY A 141 19.22 6.85 -5.08
N MET A 142 18.25 6.85 -6.00
CA MET A 142 16.83 7.07 -5.71
C MET A 142 15.98 5.88 -6.20
N PRO A 143 16.01 4.71 -5.54
CA PRO A 143 15.30 3.53 -6.00
C PRO A 143 13.79 3.64 -5.77
N VAL A 144 13.01 3.17 -6.74
CA VAL A 144 11.57 2.91 -6.63
C VAL A 144 11.29 1.48 -7.08
N ALA A 145 10.62 0.70 -6.24
CA ALA A 145 10.20 -0.66 -6.58
C ALA A 145 8.93 -0.59 -7.44
N THR A 146 9.08 -0.69 -8.75
CA THR A 146 7.95 -0.54 -9.68
C THR A 146 7.25 -1.87 -9.93
N VAL A 147 5.92 -1.92 -9.77
CA VAL A 147 5.08 -3.07 -10.12
C VAL A 147 4.50 -2.92 -11.54
N ALA A 148 3.74 -3.92 -11.99
CA ALA A 148 3.06 -3.87 -13.27
C ALA A 148 2.09 -2.68 -13.36
N ILE A 149 1.74 -2.25 -14.58
CA ILE A 149 0.69 -1.26 -14.84
C ILE A 149 -0.59 -1.75 -14.15
N ASP A 150 -1.25 -0.86 -13.41
CA ASP A 150 -2.45 -1.12 -12.59
C ASP A 150 -2.27 -2.25 -11.55
N GLY A 151 -1.03 -2.63 -11.23
CA GLY A 151 -0.67 -3.76 -10.38
C GLY A 151 -0.85 -3.51 -8.87
N ALA A 152 -1.94 -2.89 -8.44
CA ALA A 152 -2.16 -2.46 -7.07
C ALA A 152 -2.12 -3.60 -6.03
N ALA A 153 -2.71 -4.75 -6.33
CA ALA A 153 -2.65 -5.91 -5.44
C ALA A 153 -1.20 -6.39 -5.22
N ASN A 154 -0.38 -6.42 -6.29
CA ASN A 154 1.03 -6.77 -6.20
C ASN A 154 1.84 -5.72 -5.43
N ALA A 155 1.51 -4.44 -5.54
CA ALA A 155 2.14 -3.40 -4.71
C ALA A 155 1.88 -3.63 -3.22
N ALA A 156 0.65 -3.97 -2.84
CA ALA A 156 0.31 -4.31 -1.47
C ALA A 156 1.00 -5.60 -0.99
N LEU A 157 1.10 -6.62 -1.84
CA LEU A 157 1.83 -7.85 -1.53
C LEU A 157 3.33 -7.58 -1.36
N LEU A 158 3.93 -6.74 -2.20
CA LEU A 158 5.34 -6.36 -2.06
C LEU A 158 5.57 -5.57 -0.76
N ALA A 159 4.68 -4.64 -0.42
CA ALA A 159 4.73 -3.94 0.87
C ALA A 159 4.63 -4.93 2.04
N ALA A 160 3.72 -5.90 1.96
CA ALA A 160 3.60 -6.96 2.95
C ALA A 160 4.88 -7.81 3.06
N GLN A 161 5.52 -8.15 1.94
CA GLN A 161 6.79 -8.91 1.93
C GLN A 161 7.92 -8.12 2.59
N ILE A 162 8.01 -6.82 2.33
CA ILE A 162 9.00 -5.94 2.97
C ILE A 162 8.79 -5.93 4.50
N LEU A 163 7.56 -5.76 4.96
CA LEU A 163 7.24 -5.76 6.38
C LEU A 163 7.46 -7.15 7.03
N ALA A 164 7.20 -8.22 6.28
CA ALA A 164 7.34 -9.60 6.73
C ALA A 164 8.80 -10.03 6.99
N VAL A 165 9.78 -9.29 6.50
CA VAL A 165 11.21 -9.53 6.81
C VAL A 165 11.46 -9.49 8.33
N SER A 166 10.72 -8.65 9.05
CA SER A 166 10.81 -8.51 10.50
C SER A 166 9.55 -8.97 11.25
N ASP A 167 8.56 -9.54 10.57
CA ASP A 167 7.31 -10.04 11.14
C ASP A 167 7.01 -11.47 10.70
N ALA A 168 7.32 -12.43 11.56
CA ALA A 168 7.18 -13.87 11.29
C ALA A 168 5.72 -14.30 11.09
N GLU A 169 4.75 -13.63 11.77
CA GLU A 169 3.32 -13.93 11.59
C GLU A 169 2.84 -13.47 10.21
N LEU A 170 3.22 -12.27 9.78
CA LEU A 170 2.92 -11.80 8.44
C LEU A 170 3.57 -12.69 7.38
N ALA A 171 4.81 -13.12 7.60
CA ALA A 171 5.49 -14.08 6.72
C ALA A 171 4.73 -15.42 6.62
N ALA A 172 4.16 -15.92 7.73
CA ALA A 172 3.33 -17.13 7.73
C ALA A 172 2.04 -16.94 6.95
N LYS A 173 1.35 -15.78 7.09
CA LYS A 173 0.15 -15.43 6.30
C LYS A 173 0.44 -15.41 4.79
N LEU A 174 1.57 -14.83 4.39
CA LEU A 174 2.00 -14.79 2.99
C LEU A 174 2.28 -16.20 2.45
N ARG A 175 2.92 -17.07 3.21
CA ARG A 175 3.13 -18.49 2.82
C ARG A 175 1.81 -19.22 2.65
N ALA A 176 0.88 -19.07 3.59
CA ALA A 176 -0.44 -19.69 3.50
C ALA A 176 -1.24 -19.20 2.29
N MET A 177 -1.15 -17.90 1.97
CA MET A 177 -1.78 -17.32 0.78
C MET A 177 -1.21 -17.96 -0.51
N ARG A 178 0.11 -18.10 -0.64
CA ARG A 178 0.77 -18.74 -1.79
C ARG A 178 0.39 -20.21 -1.92
N GLN A 179 0.31 -20.93 -0.81
CA GLN A 179 -0.12 -22.33 -0.83
C GLN A 179 -1.56 -22.45 -1.36
N LYS A 180 -2.47 -21.59 -0.88
CA LYS A 180 -3.84 -21.56 -1.38
C LYS A 180 -3.93 -21.26 -2.89
N GLN A 181 -3.10 -20.35 -3.38
CA GLN A 181 -3.03 -20.05 -4.83
C GLN A 181 -2.51 -21.26 -5.63
N HIS A 182 -1.45 -21.92 -5.13
CA HIS A 182 -0.92 -23.15 -5.73
C HIS A 182 -2.01 -24.22 -5.83
N ASP A 183 -2.67 -24.53 -4.71
CA ASP A 183 -3.70 -25.59 -4.67
C ASP A 183 -4.88 -25.29 -5.61
N ALA A 184 -5.25 -24.02 -5.71
CA ALA A 184 -6.29 -23.59 -6.65
C ALA A 184 -5.91 -23.81 -8.14
N VAL A 185 -4.64 -23.65 -8.49
CA VAL A 185 -4.15 -23.90 -9.86
C VAL A 185 -4.08 -25.41 -10.13
N VAL A 186 -3.56 -26.20 -9.18
CA VAL A 186 -3.52 -27.65 -9.30
C VAL A 186 -4.91 -28.26 -9.45
N GLU A 187 -5.89 -27.73 -8.72
CA GLU A 187 -7.28 -28.19 -8.83
C GLU A 187 -7.94 -27.80 -10.15
N LYS A 188 -7.59 -26.65 -10.73
CA LYS A 188 -8.03 -26.28 -12.09
C LYS A 188 -7.46 -27.20 -13.14
N ASP A 189 -6.18 -27.55 -13.04
CA ASP A 189 -5.51 -28.48 -13.94
C ASP A 189 -6.16 -29.87 -13.93
N ARG A 190 -6.44 -30.40 -12.72
CA ARG A 190 -7.13 -31.68 -12.56
C ARG A 190 -8.53 -31.72 -13.18
N LYS A 191 -9.21 -30.57 -13.24
CA LYS A 191 -10.57 -30.45 -13.82
C LYS A 191 -10.56 -30.09 -15.30
N LEU A 192 -9.40 -29.84 -15.89
CA LEU A 192 -9.31 -29.47 -17.29
C LEU A 192 -9.66 -30.69 -18.15
N VAL A 193 -10.75 -30.59 -18.91
CA VAL A 193 -11.15 -31.53 -19.97
C VAL A 193 -11.00 -30.80 -21.30
N ILE A 194 -10.32 -31.41 -22.25
CA ILE A 194 -10.17 -30.91 -23.62
C ILE A 194 -10.98 -31.85 -24.48
N ASP A 195 -12.10 -31.36 -25.04
CA ASP A 195 -12.95 -32.07 -25.98
C ASP A 195 -12.34 -32.08 -27.40
#